data_e4d58f9d73cd422135640f7bfd6a5942
#
_entry.id   e4d58f9d73cd422135640f7bfd6a5942
#
_cell.length_a   1.000
_cell.length_b   1.000
_cell.length_c   1.000
_cell.angle_alpha   90.00
_cell.angle_beta   90.00
_cell.angle_gamma   90.00
#
_symmetry.space_group_name_H-M   'P 1'
#
loop_
_entity.id
_entity.type
_entity.pdbx_description
1 polymer ?
#
loop_
_entity_poly.entity_id
_entity_poly.type
_entity_poly.pdbx_seq_one_letter_code
_entity_poly.pdbx_strand_id
1 'polypeptide(L)'
;MNISATTYGQVRVTPYEIVRLQTLEVNKTMNGHARMKLTAVIPEARKDSYVQATTSQTDINVKIINDDGHEKVFFSGVVLHVKVNVINDVHTLKVEAVSHTYLLDVKLHKRSFQNPNLSYKNLVRKIISTYEGSDIIDFATDGRKIGDFVMQYEETDWQFIKRMASHFYTGVVPDTASGKPKLYFGLPEGQYKGELQASHYTATKRIADYRSAKENKVPGAKDPDYIVYEADSRQWFEVGNEVEFKSKKWIVGEAKTRFIDSLLNHTYSLFPAEGLRYKKSYNTSIIGASIQASVLQVKGDKVRAKLDMDEQQDESTAYFFPYSTIYASENNTGWYCMPEVNDSIRIYFPSKKEEEGIAISSVKRQDPEIVPAASKQASTASPAAGKGSASGQSGGSPNGSNRNSSGAGGGGSKSSPASRVAPPPVPEDRMGNPDIKTFRTKYGKEIMLAPDKIVISAGGMYITVSDENGIEIVSDQNVSITAGQDVVMSGQTIRIAGEKVELTGKGNTITLEEELKMHGAEIKMN
;
A
#
# COMPACT_ATOMS: atom_id res chain seq x y z
N MET A 1 16.83 -10.79 -49.88
CA MET A 1 15.57 -10.01 -50.05
C MET A 1 15.96 -8.63 -50.53
N ASN A 2 15.40 -8.16 -51.66
CA ASN A 2 15.63 -6.79 -52.12
C ASN A 2 15.08 -5.85 -51.05
N ILE A 3 15.93 -4.96 -50.51
CA ILE A 3 15.53 -3.91 -49.60
C ILE A 3 14.87 -2.84 -50.47
N SER A 4 13.54 -2.89 -50.55
CA SER A 4 12.78 -1.83 -51.22
C SER A 4 12.81 -0.58 -50.32
N ALA A 5 13.34 0.51 -50.86
CA ALA A 5 13.39 1.78 -50.16
C ALA A 5 12.00 2.44 -50.21
N THR A 6 11.35 2.63 -49.03
CA THR A 6 10.04 3.27 -48.95
C THR A 6 10.12 4.76 -49.32
N THR A 7 9.45 5.15 -50.37
CA THR A 7 9.35 6.54 -50.87
C THR A 7 8.12 7.24 -50.29
N TYR A 8 8.05 8.59 -50.47
CA TYR A 8 6.89 9.35 -50.01
C TYR A 8 5.55 8.92 -50.66
N GLY A 9 5.59 8.44 -51.92
CA GLY A 9 4.42 7.97 -52.64
C GLY A 9 3.80 6.70 -52.03
N GLN A 10 4.57 5.97 -51.24
CA GLN A 10 4.14 4.76 -50.51
C GLN A 10 3.63 5.06 -49.08
N VAL A 11 3.66 6.32 -48.63
CA VAL A 11 3.17 6.73 -47.32
C VAL A 11 1.76 7.31 -47.44
N ARG A 12 0.81 6.74 -46.71
CA ARG A 12 -0.57 7.23 -46.56
C ARG A 12 -0.81 7.74 -45.15
N VAL A 13 -1.43 8.92 -45.04
CA VAL A 13 -1.78 9.54 -43.75
C VAL A 13 -3.28 9.79 -43.72
N THR A 14 -3.96 9.35 -42.67
CA THR A 14 -5.37 9.64 -42.43
C THR A 14 -5.54 10.20 -41.01
N PRO A 15 -6.49 11.13 -40.75
CA PRO A 15 -7.54 11.61 -41.65
C PRO A 15 -7.14 12.80 -42.55
N TYR A 16 -5.87 13.23 -42.52
CA TYR A 16 -5.41 14.42 -43.25
C TYR A 16 -5.04 14.06 -44.68
N GLU A 17 -5.65 14.74 -45.65
CA GLU A 17 -5.26 14.69 -47.04
C GLU A 17 -3.98 15.52 -47.23
N ILE A 18 -2.92 14.91 -47.71
CA ILE A 18 -1.62 15.56 -47.93
C ILE A 18 -1.27 15.56 -49.41
N VAL A 19 -0.79 16.67 -49.90
CA VAL A 19 -0.29 16.81 -51.27
C VAL A 19 1.14 16.28 -51.36
N ARG A 20 1.99 16.68 -50.37
CA ARG A 20 3.38 16.29 -50.33
C ARG A 20 3.86 16.19 -48.91
N LEU A 21 4.38 15.02 -48.52
CA LEU A 21 5.08 14.81 -47.27
C LEU A 21 6.45 15.53 -47.30
N GLN A 22 6.71 16.41 -46.34
CA GLN A 22 7.99 17.09 -46.20
C GLN A 22 8.87 16.39 -45.17
N THR A 23 8.34 16.13 -43.97
CA THR A 23 9.04 15.40 -42.90
C THR A 23 8.11 14.43 -42.21
N LEU A 24 8.66 13.30 -41.83
CA LEU A 24 8.04 12.35 -40.92
C LEU A 24 9.12 11.87 -39.96
N GLU A 25 8.88 11.99 -38.68
CA GLU A 25 9.71 11.43 -37.62
C GLU A 25 8.84 10.58 -36.70
N VAL A 26 9.24 9.33 -36.46
CA VAL A 26 8.58 8.42 -35.51
C VAL A 26 9.63 7.85 -34.58
N ASN A 27 9.43 8.05 -33.28
CA ASN A 27 10.32 7.53 -32.25
C ASN A 27 9.56 6.50 -31.41
N LYS A 28 10.05 5.28 -31.33
CA LYS A 28 9.50 4.16 -30.55
C LYS A 28 10.55 3.70 -29.56
N THR A 29 10.18 3.56 -28.29
CA THR A 29 11.10 3.13 -27.23
C THR A 29 10.39 2.20 -26.26
N MET A 30 11.12 1.30 -25.66
CA MET A 30 10.64 0.52 -24.52
C MET A 30 10.38 1.45 -23.33
N ASN A 31 9.32 1.22 -22.56
CA ASN A 31 8.83 2.06 -21.46
C ASN A 31 8.38 3.48 -21.84
N GLY A 32 8.40 3.84 -23.12
CA GLY A 32 7.94 5.13 -23.64
C GLY A 32 6.74 4.97 -24.57
N HIS A 33 5.93 6.01 -24.70
CA HIS A 33 4.94 6.07 -25.76
C HIS A 33 5.64 6.37 -27.09
N ALA A 34 5.21 5.72 -28.17
CA ALA A 34 5.70 6.09 -29.49
C ALA A 34 5.21 7.49 -29.86
N ARG A 35 6.10 8.33 -30.35
CA ARG A 35 5.81 9.72 -30.74
C ARG A 35 6.04 9.91 -32.22
N MET A 36 5.15 10.67 -32.85
CA MET A 36 5.23 11.00 -34.26
C MET A 36 5.15 12.51 -34.45
N LYS A 37 6.00 13.02 -35.35
CA LYS A 37 5.95 14.38 -35.89
C LYS A 37 5.89 14.33 -37.40
N LEU A 38 4.95 15.05 -37.96
CA LEU A 38 4.71 15.10 -39.40
C LEU A 38 4.64 16.56 -39.85
N THR A 39 5.27 16.85 -41.01
CA THR A 39 5.07 18.10 -41.73
C THR A 39 4.75 17.77 -43.19
N ALA A 40 3.67 18.33 -43.70
CA ALA A 40 3.21 18.07 -45.08
C ALA A 40 2.57 19.31 -45.71
N VAL A 41 2.68 19.44 -47.01
CA VAL A 41 1.90 20.40 -47.81
C VAL A 41 0.48 19.82 -47.95
N ILE A 42 -0.52 20.66 -47.74
CA ILE A 42 -1.94 20.33 -47.84
C ILE A 42 -2.64 21.15 -48.91
N PRO A 43 -3.81 20.68 -49.41
CA PRO A 43 -4.63 21.47 -50.33
C PRO A 43 -5.08 22.79 -49.69
N GLU A 44 -5.11 23.88 -50.44
CA GLU A 44 -5.59 25.18 -49.97
C GLU A 44 -6.99 25.13 -49.39
N ALA A 45 -7.91 24.36 -49.99
CA ALA A 45 -9.29 24.18 -49.55
C ALA A 45 -9.41 23.60 -48.13
N ARG A 46 -8.31 23.05 -47.56
CA ARG A 46 -8.26 22.43 -46.23
C ARG A 46 -7.59 23.29 -45.17
N LYS A 47 -7.09 24.49 -45.48
CA LYS A 47 -6.22 25.31 -44.64
C LYS A 47 -6.72 25.50 -43.19
N ASP A 48 -7.98 25.86 -43.00
CA ASP A 48 -8.55 26.13 -41.66
C ASP A 48 -9.34 24.93 -41.11
N SER A 49 -9.86 24.07 -42.00
CA SER A 49 -10.74 22.96 -41.62
C SER A 49 -10.03 21.92 -40.74
N TYR A 50 -8.76 21.65 -40.95
CA TYR A 50 -8.05 20.62 -40.16
C TYR A 50 -7.83 21.04 -38.71
N VAL A 51 -7.59 22.32 -38.43
CA VAL A 51 -7.44 22.81 -37.04
C VAL A 51 -8.80 22.76 -36.34
N GLN A 52 -9.88 23.11 -37.02
CA GLN A 52 -11.24 23.12 -36.45
C GLN A 52 -11.82 21.70 -36.29
N ALA A 53 -11.55 20.79 -37.24
CA ALA A 53 -12.09 19.44 -37.23
C ALA A 53 -11.32 18.48 -36.29
N THR A 54 -10.07 18.81 -35.94
CA THR A 54 -9.27 17.97 -35.04
C THR A 54 -9.74 18.12 -33.59
N THR A 55 -10.11 17.02 -32.97
CA THR A 55 -10.59 16.94 -31.58
C THR A 55 -9.65 16.06 -30.74
N SER A 56 -9.89 16.00 -29.42
CA SER A 56 -9.17 15.10 -28.51
C SER A 56 -9.36 13.60 -28.80
N GLN A 57 -10.31 13.27 -29.66
CA GLN A 57 -10.61 11.90 -30.11
C GLN A 57 -10.12 11.62 -31.54
N THR A 58 -9.37 12.55 -32.13
CA THR A 58 -8.87 12.38 -33.50
C THR A 58 -7.68 11.45 -33.50
N ASP A 59 -7.83 10.29 -34.13
CA ASP A 59 -6.76 9.35 -34.41
C ASP A 59 -6.05 9.69 -35.71
N ILE A 60 -4.74 9.49 -35.73
CA ILE A 60 -3.93 9.56 -36.95
C ILE A 60 -3.34 8.19 -37.25
N ASN A 61 -3.44 7.78 -38.51
CA ASN A 61 -2.81 6.56 -39.00
C ASN A 61 -1.83 6.89 -40.12
N VAL A 62 -0.63 6.36 -39.99
CA VAL A 62 0.40 6.37 -41.01
C VAL A 62 0.56 4.94 -41.51
N LYS A 63 0.31 4.71 -42.80
CA LYS A 63 0.44 3.42 -43.44
C LYS A 63 1.55 3.47 -44.48
N ILE A 64 2.24 2.37 -44.66
CA ILE A 64 3.21 2.13 -45.70
C ILE A 64 2.61 1.14 -46.70
N ILE A 65 2.67 1.48 -47.99
CA ILE A 65 2.27 0.61 -49.09
C ILE A 65 3.51 -0.10 -49.59
N ASN A 66 3.52 -1.42 -49.51
CA ASN A 66 4.62 -2.22 -50.08
C ASN A 66 4.55 -2.25 -51.63
N ASP A 67 5.60 -2.75 -52.26
CA ASP A 67 5.66 -2.83 -53.75
C ASP A 67 4.60 -3.74 -54.36
N ASP A 68 4.05 -4.67 -53.58
CA ASP A 68 2.93 -5.55 -53.91
C ASP A 68 1.54 -4.87 -53.72
N GLY A 69 1.49 -3.63 -53.29
CA GLY A 69 0.29 -2.83 -53.06
C GLY A 69 -0.40 -3.09 -51.69
N HIS A 70 0.15 -3.96 -50.83
CA HIS A 70 -0.43 -4.18 -49.52
C HIS A 70 -0.10 -3.03 -48.55
N GLU A 71 -1.15 -2.54 -47.88
CA GLU A 71 -1.00 -1.52 -46.84
C GLU A 71 -0.65 -2.14 -45.48
N LYS A 72 0.35 -1.60 -44.82
CA LYS A 72 0.69 -1.97 -43.43
C LYS A 72 0.73 -0.72 -42.56
N VAL A 73 0.06 -0.80 -41.38
CA VAL A 73 0.08 0.31 -40.41
C VAL A 73 1.48 0.42 -39.82
N PHE A 74 2.09 1.57 -40.02
CA PHE A 74 3.40 1.93 -39.49
C PHE A 74 3.30 2.62 -38.13
N PHE A 75 2.31 3.51 -38.02
CA PHE A 75 2.00 4.22 -36.77
C PHE A 75 0.51 4.51 -36.69
N SER A 76 -0.06 4.28 -35.51
CA SER A 76 -1.41 4.69 -35.14
C SER A 76 -1.37 5.36 -33.77
N GLY A 77 -2.04 6.50 -33.62
CA GLY A 77 -2.02 7.24 -32.37
C GLY A 77 -3.02 8.38 -32.32
N VAL A 78 -3.10 9.02 -31.16
CA VAL A 78 -3.95 10.19 -30.91
C VAL A 78 -3.16 11.48 -31.24
N VAL A 79 -3.85 12.45 -31.82
CA VAL A 79 -3.27 13.76 -32.14
C VAL A 79 -3.16 14.57 -30.86
N LEU A 80 -1.94 15.08 -30.57
CA LEU A 80 -1.70 15.98 -29.45
C LEU A 80 -1.71 17.46 -29.88
N HIS A 81 -1.18 17.74 -31.07
CA HIS A 81 -1.07 19.09 -31.57
C HIS A 81 -1.22 19.10 -33.08
N VAL A 82 -2.00 20.04 -33.62
CA VAL A 82 -2.16 20.32 -35.03
C VAL A 82 -1.96 21.80 -35.27
N LYS A 83 -1.18 22.13 -36.30
CA LYS A 83 -0.91 23.52 -36.71
C LYS A 83 -0.86 23.61 -38.22
N VAL A 84 -1.50 24.64 -38.79
CA VAL A 84 -1.39 24.99 -40.18
C VAL A 84 -0.64 26.32 -40.29
N ASN A 85 0.40 26.37 -41.12
CA ASN A 85 1.12 27.57 -41.48
C ASN A 85 0.88 27.89 -42.93
N VAL A 86 0.68 29.17 -43.24
CA VAL A 86 0.55 29.68 -44.61
C VAL A 86 1.68 30.66 -44.86
N ILE A 87 2.53 30.35 -45.83
CA ILE A 87 3.66 31.20 -46.21
C ILE A 87 3.71 31.25 -47.75
N ASN A 88 3.55 32.41 -48.34
CA ASN A 88 3.56 32.61 -49.79
C ASN A 88 2.60 31.63 -50.51
N ASP A 89 1.35 31.52 -50.02
CA ASP A 89 0.30 30.62 -50.49
C ASP A 89 0.61 29.11 -50.39
N VAL A 90 1.70 28.75 -49.74
CA VAL A 90 1.99 27.34 -49.42
C VAL A 90 1.40 27.00 -48.05
N HIS A 91 0.44 26.10 -48.05
CA HIS A 91 -0.24 25.63 -46.84
C HIS A 91 0.46 24.39 -46.28
N THR A 92 1.03 24.53 -45.09
CA THR A 92 1.82 23.48 -44.45
C THR A 92 1.13 23.02 -43.15
N LEU A 93 0.76 21.77 -43.10
CA LEU A 93 0.25 21.10 -41.90
C LEU A 93 1.40 20.53 -41.08
N LYS A 94 1.38 20.79 -39.77
CA LYS A 94 2.25 20.12 -38.77
C LYS A 94 1.36 19.37 -37.79
N VAL A 95 1.67 18.10 -37.56
CA VAL A 95 0.95 17.24 -36.60
C VAL A 95 1.95 16.60 -35.66
N GLU A 96 1.67 16.69 -34.39
CA GLU A 96 2.33 15.87 -33.35
C GLU A 96 1.31 14.88 -32.79
N ALA A 97 1.70 13.61 -32.72
CA ALA A 97 0.85 12.53 -32.26
C ALA A 97 1.63 11.56 -31.38
N VAL A 98 0.90 10.76 -30.60
CA VAL A 98 1.44 9.79 -29.68
C VAL A 98 0.62 8.51 -29.75
N SER A 99 1.25 7.34 -29.53
CA SER A 99 0.54 6.05 -29.51
C SER A 99 -0.59 6.03 -28.49
N HIS A 100 -1.63 5.23 -28.73
CA HIS A 100 -2.82 5.15 -27.87
C HIS A 100 -2.51 4.78 -26.42
N THR A 101 -1.37 4.16 -26.11
CA THR A 101 -0.92 3.91 -24.73
C THR A 101 -0.77 5.19 -23.91
N TYR A 102 -0.66 6.37 -24.54
CA TYR A 102 -0.66 7.66 -23.85
C TYR A 102 -1.96 7.89 -23.07
N LEU A 103 -3.09 7.34 -23.50
CA LEU A 103 -4.35 7.45 -22.78
C LEU A 103 -4.26 6.86 -21.35
N LEU A 104 -3.35 5.90 -21.13
CA LEU A 104 -3.05 5.34 -19.82
C LEU A 104 -2.20 6.29 -18.93
N ASP A 105 -1.65 7.37 -19.49
CA ASP A 105 -0.72 8.28 -18.80
C ASP A 105 -1.29 9.68 -18.55
N VAL A 106 -2.62 9.85 -18.66
CA VAL A 106 -3.29 11.16 -18.55
C VAL A 106 -3.76 11.44 -17.14
N LYS A 107 -4.33 10.43 -16.44
CA LYS A 107 -5.00 10.61 -15.16
C LYS A 107 -4.24 9.89 -14.04
N LEU A 108 -4.07 10.59 -12.90
CA LEU A 108 -3.57 9.97 -11.67
C LEU A 108 -4.68 9.18 -10.98
N HIS A 109 -4.32 8.03 -10.44
CA HIS A 109 -5.24 7.13 -9.74
C HIS A 109 -4.75 6.82 -8.32
N LYS A 110 -5.72 6.49 -7.45
CA LYS A 110 -5.50 5.96 -6.10
C LYS A 110 -6.39 4.74 -5.95
N ARG A 111 -5.78 3.56 -5.76
CA ARG A 111 -6.48 2.29 -5.53
C ARG A 111 -5.52 1.24 -4.99
N SER A 112 -6.03 0.29 -4.23
CA SER A 112 -5.23 -0.82 -3.73
C SER A 112 -5.61 -2.16 -4.35
N PHE A 113 -4.70 -3.11 -4.26
CA PHE A 113 -4.86 -4.48 -4.70
C PHE A 113 -4.37 -5.39 -3.57
N GLN A 114 -5.33 -5.92 -2.81
CA GLN A 114 -5.06 -6.62 -1.57
C GLN A 114 -5.12 -8.14 -1.70
N ASN A 115 -5.74 -8.66 -2.78
CA ASN A 115 -5.84 -10.09 -3.00
C ASN A 115 -4.49 -10.71 -3.40
N PRO A 116 -3.79 -11.46 -2.52
CA PRO A 116 -2.47 -12.02 -2.82
C PRO A 116 -2.49 -13.03 -3.96
N ASN A 117 -3.66 -13.61 -4.28
CA ASN A 117 -3.84 -14.57 -5.36
C ASN A 117 -4.07 -13.93 -6.72
N LEU A 118 -4.22 -12.61 -6.80
CA LEU A 118 -4.35 -11.89 -8.07
C LEU A 118 -3.03 -12.01 -8.84
N SER A 119 -3.08 -12.50 -10.10
CA SER A 119 -1.87 -12.52 -10.94
C SER A 119 -1.55 -11.13 -11.48
N TYR A 120 -0.26 -10.83 -11.70
CA TYR A 120 0.17 -9.57 -12.33
C TYR A 120 -0.52 -9.32 -13.67
N LYS A 121 -0.69 -10.35 -14.49
CA LYS A 121 -1.44 -10.27 -15.76
C LYS A 121 -2.87 -9.79 -15.54
N ASN A 122 -3.59 -10.37 -14.58
CA ASN A 122 -4.97 -9.99 -14.29
C ASN A 122 -5.05 -8.61 -13.60
N LEU A 123 -4.06 -8.25 -12.78
CA LEU A 123 -3.92 -6.91 -12.23
C LEU A 123 -3.86 -5.87 -13.34
N VAL A 124 -2.94 -6.04 -14.30
CA VAL A 124 -2.79 -5.11 -15.43
C VAL A 124 -4.05 -5.10 -16.31
N ARG A 125 -4.64 -6.27 -16.60
CA ARG A 125 -5.92 -6.34 -17.34
C ARG A 125 -7.03 -5.57 -16.66
N LYS A 126 -7.18 -5.70 -15.35
CA LYS A 126 -8.18 -4.95 -14.58
C LYS A 126 -7.99 -3.44 -14.72
N ILE A 127 -6.76 -2.98 -14.76
CA ILE A 127 -6.43 -1.55 -14.92
C ILE A 127 -6.81 -1.06 -16.30
N ILE A 128 -6.34 -1.74 -17.34
CA ILE A 128 -6.55 -1.28 -18.72
C ILE A 128 -7.97 -1.53 -19.25
N SER A 129 -8.75 -2.41 -18.62
CA SER A 129 -10.13 -2.73 -19.07
C SER A 129 -11.08 -1.54 -19.09
N THR A 130 -10.74 -0.45 -18.41
CA THR A 130 -11.50 0.80 -18.46
C THR A 130 -11.31 1.58 -19.78
N TYR A 131 -10.33 1.18 -20.60
CA TYR A 131 -10.02 1.80 -21.89
C TYR A 131 -10.52 0.89 -23.02
N GLU A 132 -11.35 1.45 -23.88
CA GLU A 132 -12.00 0.70 -24.97
C GLU A 132 -11.00 0.00 -25.91
N GLY A 133 -11.18 -1.30 -26.11
CA GLY A 133 -10.34 -2.12 -27.00
C GLY A 133 -8.89 -2.31 -26.54
N SER A 134 -8.60 -1.99 -25.28
CA SER A 134 -7.29 -2.23 -24.68
C SER A 134 -7.00 -3.73 -24.54
N ASP A 135 -5.73 -4.10 -24.64
CA ASP A 135 -5.28 -5.47 -24.41
C ASP A 135 -3.81 -5.52 -23.96
N ILE A 136 -3.43 -6.63 -23.34
CA ILE A 136 -2.07 -6.92 -22.89
C ILE A 136 -1.64 -8.31 -23.33
N ILE A 137 -0.44 -8.40 -23.88
CA ILE A 137 0.26 -9.67 -24.11
C ILE A 137 1.39 -9.75 -23.08
N ASP A 138 1.33 -10.79 -22.25
CA ASP A 138 2.26 -10.97 -21.13
C ASP A 138 3.38 -11.95 -21.53
N PHE A 139 4.63 -11.46 -21.46
CA PHE A 139 5.87 -12.20 -21.70
C PHE A 139 6.79 -12.28 -20.47
N ALA A 140 6.36 -11.76 -19.32
CA ALA A 140 7.24 -11.61 -18.18
C ALA A 140 6.77 -12.30 -16.90
N THR A 141 5.46 -12.45 -16.69
CA THR A 141 4.95 -12.81 -15.36
C THR A 141 4.83 -14.30 -15.13
N ASP A 142 4.71 -15.11 -16.19
CA ASP A 142 4.50 -16.57 -16.11
C ASP A 142 3.40 -16.94 -15.09
N GLY A 143 2.30 -16.16 -15.09
CA GLY A 143 1.18 -16.38 -14.19
C GLY A 143 1.46 -16.03 -12.72
N ARG A 144 2.61 -15.42 -12.39
CA ARG A 144 2.98 -15.05 -11.01
C ARG A 144 1.94 -14.16 -10.36
N LYS A 145 1.62 -14.46 -9.10
CA LYS A 145 0.71 -13.71 -8.25
C LYS A 145 1.43 -12.52 -7.61
N ILE A 146 0.67 -11.49 -7.23
CA ILE A 146 1.24 -10.31 -6.53
C ILE A 146 1.82 -10.68 -5.16
N GLY A 147 1.18 -11.65 -4.45
CA GLY A 147 1.68 -12.20 -3.20
C GLY A 147 1.44 -11.30 -1.98
N ASP A 148 1.63 -10.02 -2.12
CA ASP A 148 1.57 -9.01 -1.06
C ASP A 148 0.62 -7.86 -1.41
N PHE A 149 0.53 -6.89 -0.53
CA PHE A 149 -0.21 -5.65 -0.75
C PHE A 149 0.46 -4.82 -1.85
N VAL A 150 -0.32 -4.39 -2.84
CA VAL A 150 0.11 -3.51 -3.93
C VAL A 150 -0.84 -2.32 -4.02
N MET A 151 -0.30 -1.13 -4.21
CA MET A 151 -1.08 0.10 -4.26
C MET A 151 -0.63 0.99 -5.42
N GLN A 152 -1.59 1.49 -6.20
CA GLN A 152 -1.38 2.62 -7.10
C GLN A 152 -1.76 3.88 -6.32
N TYR A 153 -0.79 4.78 -6.12
CA TYR A 153 -1.01 5.99 -5.34
C TYR A 153 -0.40 7.20 -6.05
N GLU A 154 -1.25 8.11 -6.53
CA GLU A 154 -0.83 9.28 -7.30
C GLU A 154 0.07 8.93 -8.48
N GLU A 155 -0.22 7.81 -9.12
CA GLU A 155 0.42 7.34 -10.35
C GLU A 155 -0.61 7.25 -11.47
N THR A 156 -0.17 7.50 -12.70
CA THR A 156 -0.96 7.14 -13.89
C THR A 156 -0.98 5.62 -14.07
N ASP A 157 -1.90 5.11 -14.88
CA ASP A 157 -1.95 3.68 -15.18
C ASP A 157 -0.68 3.22 -15.90
N TRP A 158 -0.13 4.03 -16.78
CA TRP A 158 1.14 3.75 -17.46
C TRP A 158 2.33 3.68 -16.50
N GLN A 159 2.45 4.63 -15.58
CA GLN A 159 3.50 4.65 -14.55
C GLN A 159 3.42 3.42 -13.68
N PHE A 160 2.21 3.07 -13.22
CA PHE A 160 1.96 1.89 -12.40
C PHE A 160 2.31 0.59 -13.14
N ILE A 161 1.87 0.43 -14.41
CA ILE A 161 2.16 -0.78 -15.21
C ILE A 161 3.67 -0.93 -15.42
N LYS A 162 4.41 0.16 -15.72
CA LYS A 162 5.87 0.14 -15.82
C LYS A 162 6.54 -0.28 -14.50
N ARG A 163 6.02 0.22 -13.38
CA ARG A 163 6.50 -0.15 -12.05
C ARG A 163 6.28 -1.65 -11.79
N MET A 164 5.12 -2.18 -12.13
CA MET A 164 4.84 -3.62 -12.03
C MET A 164 5.77 -4.45 -12.93
N ALA A 165 6.05 -4.01 -14.15
CA ALA A 165 7.00 -4.68 -15.04
C ALA A 165 8.42 -4.69 -14.46
N SER A 166 8.82 -3.63 -13.77
CA SER A 166 10.12 -3.54 -13.11
C SER A 166 10.33 -4.59 -12.01
N HIS A 167 9.27 -5.14 -11.41
CA HIS A 167 9.35 -6.25 -10.46
C HIS A 167 9.90 -7.54 -11.10
N PHE A 168 9.81 -7.64 -12.42
CA PHE A 168 10.35 -8.71 -13.25
C PHE A 168 11.64 -8.28 -13.96
N TYR A 169 12.22 -7.16 -13.58
CA TYR A 169 13.41 -6.56 -14.21
C TYR A 169 13.23 -6.31 -15.70
N THR A 170 12.03 -6.08 -16.17
CA THR A 170 11.69 -5.78 -17.55
C THR A 170 10.90 -4.49 -17.67
N GLY A 171 10.57 -4.09 -18.89
CA GLY A 171 9.73 -2.95 -19.18
C GLY A 171 8.49 -3.34 -19.97
N VAL A 172 7.82 -2.34 -20.52
CA VAL A 172 6.65 -2.49 -21.37
C VAL A 172 6.92 -1.94 -22.77
N VAL A 173 6.37 -2.57 -23.78
CA VAL A 173 6.48 -2.13 -25.19
C VAL A 173 5.09 -1.74 -25.68
N PRO A 174 4.86 -0.48 -26.11
CA PRO A 174 3.58 -0.07 -26.66
C PRO A 174 3.34 -0.70 -28.02
N ASP A 175 2.12 -1.17 -28.29
CA ASP A 175 1.69 -1.45 -29.66
C ASP A 175 1.40 -0.12 -30.37
N THR A 176 1.98 0.03 -31.55
CA THR A 176 1.89 1.27 -32.33
C THR A 176 1.06 1.14 -33.59
N ALA A 177 0.40 0.00 -33.81
CA ALA A 177 -0.31 -0.31 -35.03
C ALA A 177 -1.81 -0.58 -34.84
N SER A 178 -2.23 -0.98 -33.64
CA SER A 178 -3.59 -1.49 -33.40
C SER A 178 -4.70 -0.42 -33.33
N GLY A 179 -4.35 0.85 -33.21
CA GLY A 179 -5.33 1.93 -33.03
C GLY A 179 -6.07 1.90 -31.66
N LYS A 180 -5.56 1.18 -30.69
CA LYS A 180 -6.12 1.02 -29.35
C LYS A 180 -5.00 0.94 -28.31
N PRO A 181 -5.26 1.21 -27.01
CA PRO A 181 -4.26 1.11 -25.94
C PRO A 181 -3.86 -0.36 -25.71
N LYS A 182 -2.95 -0.87 -26.52
CA LYS A 182 -2.39 -2.22 -26.38
C LYS A 182 -0.90 -2.16 -26.05
N LEU A 183 -0.44 -3.13 -25.27
CA LEU A 183 0.96 -3.21 -24.86
C LEU A 183 1.42 -4.65 -24.66
N TYR A 184 2.73 -4.83 -24.78
CA TYR A 184 3.42 -6.04 -24.36
C TYR A 184 4.00 -5.80 -22.97
N PHE A 185 3.71 -6.68 -22.03
CA PHE A 185 4.27 -6.65 -20.69
C PHE A 185 5.50 -7.57 -20.66
N GLY A 186 6.67 -6.98 -20.72
CA GLY A 186 7.94 -7.66 -21.02
C GLY A 186 8.38 -7.52 -22.47
N LEU A 187 9.54 -8.08 -22.79
CA LEU A 187 10.04 -8.14 -24.16
C LEU A 187 9.29 -9.23 -24.94
N PRO A 188 8.76 -8.91 -26.13
CA PRO A 188 8.20 -9.93 -27.01
C PRO A 188 9.23 -11.01 -27.37
N GLU A 189 8.92 -12.26 -27.09
CA GLU A 189 9.77 -13.41 -27.44
C GLU A 189 9.44 -13.94 -28.84
N GLY A 190 10.44 -14.63 -29.47
CA GLY A 190 10.25 -15.32 -30.74
C GLY A 190 10.07 -14.39 -31.94
N GLN A 191 10.39 -13.12 -31.84
CA GLN A 191 10.24 -12.12 -32.89
C GLN A 191 11.52 -11.96 -33.73
N TYR A 192 12.24 -13.04 -34.04
CA TYR A 192 13.40 -13.00 -34.92
C TYR A 192 13.02 -12.60 -36.35
N LYS A 193 13.66 -11.58 -36.87
CA LYS A 193 13.34 -10.93 -38.18
C LYS A 193 14.47 -11.04 -39.20
N GLY A 194 15.50 -11.81 -38.91
CA GLY A 194 16.64 -11.98 -39.80
C GLY A 194 17.79 -10.99 -39.54
N GLU A 195 18.70 -10.89 -40.51
CA GLU A 195 19.89 -10.04 -40.41
C GLU A 195 19.55 -8.57 -40.65
N LEU A 196 20.04 -7.70 -39.78
CA LEU A 196 19.98 -6.25 -39.96
C LEU A 196 21.16 -5.80 -40.82
N GLN A 197 20.85 -5.25 -42.00
CA GLN A 197 21.82 -4.67 -42.88
C GLN A 197 21.97 -3.17 -42.57
N ALA A 198 23.10 -2.83 -41.98
CA ALA A 198 23.39 -1.45 -41.59
C ALA A 198 24.23 -0.76 -42.65
N SER A 199 23.85 0.45 -43.04
CA SER A 199 24.66 1.34 -43.86
C SER A 199 25.74 2.07 -43.04
N HIS A 200 25.41 2.34 -41.78
CA HIS A 200 26.31 2.98 -40.82
C HIS A 200 25.97 2.46 -39.41
N TYR A 201 26.94 2.45 -38.49
CA TYR A 201 26.69 2.14 -37.10
C TYR A 201 27.69 2.82 -36.16
N THR A 202 27.25 3.03 -34.92
CA THR A 202 28.08 3.49 -33.80
C THR A 202 27.98 2.49 -32.66
N ALA A 203 29.09 2.18 -31.97
CA ALA A 203 29.11 1.36 -30.79
C ALA A 203 29.34 2.23 -29.55
N THR A 204 28.46 2.07 -28.53
CA THR A 204 28.56 2.81 -27.29
C THR A 204 28.50 1.85 -26.11
N LYS A 205 29.37 2.04 -25.11
CA LYS A 205 29.30 1.32 -23.84
C LYS A 205 28.70 2.19 -22.76
N ARG A 206 27.53 1.78 -22.22
CA ARG A 206 26.74 2.50 -21.23
C ARG A 206 27.18 2.14 -19.80
N ILE A 207 28.38 2.61 -19.41
CA ILE A 207 29.03 2.25 -18.13
C ILE A 207 28.20 2.71 -16.91
N ALA A 208 27.55 3.88 -17.00
CA ALA A 208 26.70 4.42 -15.93
C ALA A 208 25.50 3.50 -15.65
N ASP A 209 24.89 2.94 -16.71
CA ASP A 209 23.75 2.05 -16.60
C ASP A 209 24.17 0.71 -15.98
N TYR A 210 25.33 0.18 -16.38
CA TYR A 210 25.90 -1.01 -15.75
C TYR A 210 26.14 -0.79 -14.24
N ARG A 211 26.76 0.33 -13.84
CA ARG A 211 26.96 0.65 -12.43
C ARG A 211 25.62 0.71 -11.69
N SER A 212 24.62 1.39 -12.25
CA SER A 212 23.29 1.47 -11.67
C SER A 212 22.64 0.09 -11.51
N ALA A 213 22.73 -0.77 -12.52
CA ALA A 213 22.17 -2.12 -12.48
C ALA A 213 22.86 -2.99 -11.43
N LYS A 214 24.20 -2.94 -11.35
CA LYS A 214 25.00 -3.66 -10.36
C LYS A 214 24.65 -3.26 -8.93
N GLU A 215 24.63 -1.96 -8.64
CA GLU A 215 24.28 -1.43 -7.31
C GLU A 215 22.83 -1.75 -6.89
N ASN A 216 21.91 -1.80 -7.86
CA ASN A 216 20.52 -2.20 -7.63
C ASN A 216 20.27 -3.70 -7.75
N LYS A 217 21.33 -4.52 -7.81
CA LYS A 217 21.29 -5.99 -7.82
C LYS A 217 20.38 -6.56 -8.93
N VAL A 218 20.41 -5.96 -10.11
CA VAL A 218 19.67 -6.47 -11.27
C VAL A 218 20.22 -7.86 -11.63
N PRO A 219 19.39 -8.92 -11.64
CA PRO A 219 19.86 -10.27 -11.87
C PRO A 219 20.54 -10.45 -13.23
N GLY A 220 21.68 -11.13 -13.27
CA GLY A 220 22.39 -11.47 -14.51
C GLY A 220 23.07 -10.32 -15.22
N ALA A 221 23.06 -9.09 -14.69
CA ALA A 221 23.72 -7.93 -15.28
C ALA A 221 25.24 -8.10 -15.33
N LYS A 222 25.82 -8.07 -16.53
CA LYS A 222 27.25 -8.17 -16.78
C LYS A 222 27.71 -6.96 -17.58
N ASP A 223 28.96 -6.55 -17.41
CA ASP A 223 29.53 -5.40 -18.08
C ASP A 223 29.41 -5.42 -19.63
N PRO A 224 29.60 -6.56 -20.34
CA PRO A 224 29.40 -6.63 -21.79
C PRO A 224 27.96 -6.40 -22.25
N ASP A 225 26.95 -6.64 -21.38
CA ASP A 225 25.53 -6.50 -21.74
C ASP A 225 25.14 -5.02 -21.94
N TYR A 226 26.01 -4.10 -21.56
CA TYR A 226 25.79 -2.65 -21.69
C TYR A 226 26.49 -2.04 -22.91
N ILE A 227 26.91 -2.85 -23.87
CA ILE A 227 27.32 -2.41 -25.19
C ILE A 227 26.07 -2.28 -26.07
N VAL A 228 25.85 -1.11 -26.63
CA VAL A 228 24.72 -0.79 -27.49
C VAL A 228 25.25 -0.37 -28.86
N TYR A 229 24.66 -0.90 -29.91
CA TYR A 229 24.91 -0.46 -31.26
C TYR A 229 23.75 0.44 -31.73
N GLU A 230 24.06 1.61 -32.22
CA GLU A 230 23.16 2.43 -32.99
C GLU A 230 23.45 2.19 -34.47
N ALA A 231 22.49 1.67 -35.23
CA ALA A 231 22.67 1.21 -36.60
C ALA A 231 21.60 1.79 -37.52
N ASP A 232 22.06 2.38 -38.65
CA ASP A 232 21.16 2.91 -39.68
C ASP A 232 20.84 1.85 -40.74
N SER A 233 19.56 1.70 -41.04
CA SER A 233 19.05 0.70 -41.99
C SER A 233 17.82 1.20 -42.73
N ARG A 234 17.54 0.60 -43.87
CA ARG A 234 16.28 0.79 -44.60
C ARG A 234 15.26 -0.31 -44.35
N GLN A 235 15.68 -1.36 -43.63
CA GLN A 235 14.78 -2.42 -43.23
C GLN A 235 13.90 -1.96 -42.07
N TRP A 236 12.63 -2.35 -42.08
CA TRP A 236 11.69 -2.00 -41.02
C TRP A 236 11.63 -3.07 -39.92
N PHE A 237 12.02 -2.71 -38.72
CA PHE A 237 11.90 -3.50 -37.51
C PHE A 237 11.13 -2.72 -36.43
N GLU A 238 10.44 -3.46 -35.57
CA GLU A 238 9.73 -2.91 -34.41
C GLU A 238 10.55 -3.09 -33.12
N VAL A 239 10.27 -2.26 -32.12
CA VAL A 239 10.84 -2.43 -30.77
C VAL A 239 10.44 -3.80 -30.21
N GLY A 240 11.40 -4.52 -29.66
CA GLY A 240 11.25 -5.89 -29.20
C GLY A 240 11.58 -6.95 -30.24
N ASN A 241 11.80 -6.58 -31.54
CA ASN A 241 12.25 -7.56 -32.51
C ASN A 241 13.70 -8.02 -32.21
N GLU A 242 13.95 -9.30 -32.42
CA GLU A 242 15.29 -9.89 -32.42
C GLU A 242 15.86 -9.85 -33.84
N VAL A 243 17.05 -9.30 -33.98
CA VAL A 243 17.79 -9.21 -35.25
C VAL A 243 19.19 -9.76 -35.08
N GLU A 244 19.74 -10.31 -36.16
CA GLU A 244 21.15 -10.63 -36.22
C GLU A 244 21.94 -9.43 -36.72
N PHE A 245 22.98 -9.04 -35.99
CA PHE A 245 23.91 -8.00 -36.38
C PHE A 245 25.32 -8.38 -35.93
N LYS A 246 26.29 -8.33 -36.86
CA LYS A 246 27.67 -8.79 -36.60
C LYS A 246 27.76 -10.24 -36.05
N SER A 247 27.00 -11.14 -36.65
CA SER A 247 26.92 -12.55 -36.27
C SER A 247 26.50 -12.81 -34.82
N LYS A 248 25.75 -11.86 -34.23
CA LYS A 248 25.17 -11.98 -32.90
C LYS A 248 23.71 -11.54 -32.92
N LYS A 249 22.93 -12.07 -31.97
CA LYS A 249 21.54 -11.69 -31.75
C LYS A 249 21.44 -10.45 -30.87
N TRP A 250 20.60 -9.53 -31.29
CA TRP A 250 20.35 -8.26 -30.63
C TRP A 250 18.85 -7.98 -30.60
N ILE A 251 18.40 -7.24 -29.57
CA ILE A 251 17.02 -6.77 -29.46
C ILE A 251 16.99 -5.30 -29.87
N VAL A 252 16.02 -4.95 -30.70
CA VAL A 252 15.70 -3.56 -31.01
C VAL A 252 15.04 -2.93 -29.78
N GLY A 253 15.76 -2.12 -29.02
CA GLY A 253 15.24 -1.44 -27.82
C GLY A 253 14.65 -0.06 -28.14
N GLU A 254 15.19 0.60 -29.19
CA GLU A 254 14.70 1.89 -29.70
C GLU A 254 14.70 1.87 -31.23
N ALA A 255 13.70 2.51 -31.84
CA ALA A 255 13.59 2.71 -33.28
C ALA A 255 13.23 4.16 -33.57
N LYS A 256 14.11 4.87 -34.27
CA LYS A 256 13.90 6.22 -34.80
C LYS A 256 13.76 6.14 -36.30
N THR A 257 12.62 6.55 -36.82
CA THR A 257 12.37 6.58 -38.26
C THR A 257 12.26 8.03 -38.72
N ARG A 258 12.98 8.36 -39.74
CA ARG A 258 12.94 9.70 -40.34
C ARG A 258 12.79 9.62 -41.84
N PHE A 259 12.07 10.57 -42.40
CA PHE A 259 11.98 10.79 -43.84
C PHE A 259 13.10 11.75 -44.23
N ILE A 260 14.14 11.23 -44.89
CA ILE A 260 15.33 11.97 -45.33
C ILE A 260 15.53 11.68 -46.82
N ASP A 261 15.78 12.71 -47.62
CA ASP A 261 16.02 12.61 -49.07
C ASP A 261 14.95 11.78 -49.79
N SER A 262 13.68 12.00 -49.42
CA SER A 262 12.51 11.31 -50.00
C SER A 262 12.43 9.82 -49.69
N LEU A 263 13.20 9.30 -48.73
CA LEU A 263 13.21 7.92 -48.30
C LEU A 263 13.01 7.79 -46.78
N LEU A 264 12.35 6.74 -46.36
CA LEU A 264 12.32 6.35 -44.95
C LEU A 264 13.64 5.68 -44.55
N ASN A 265 14.29 6.29 -43.57
CA ASN A 265 15.50 5.77 -42.96
C ASN A 265 15.20 5.47 -41.49
N HIS A 266 15.72 4.33 -41.00
CA HIS A 266 15.55 3.88 -39.65
C HIS A 266 16.90 3.85 -38.95
N THR A 267 16.96 4.36 -37.74
CA THR A 267 18.09 4.23 -36.82
C THR A 267 17.62 3.40 -35.64
N TYR A 268 18.29 2.27 -35.40
CA TYR A 268 17.96 1.31 -34.35
C TYR A 268 19.02 1.31 -33.26
N SER A 269 18.58 1.39 -31.98
CA SER A 269 19.44 1.06 -30.86
C SER A 269 19.29 -0.42 -30.54
N LEU A 270 20.37 -1.19 -30.71
CA LEU A 270 20.43 -2.63 -30.56
C LEU A 270 21.08 -2.98 -29.21
N PHE A 271 20.40 -3.78 -28.41
CA PHE A 271 20.81 -4.19 -27.08
C PHE A 271 20.94 -5.72 -26.98
N PRO A 272 21.87 -6.25 -26.17
CA PRO A 272 21.72 -7.60 -25.67
C PRO A 272 20.41 -7.72 -24.85
N ALA A 273 19.78 -8.88 -24.82
CA ALA A 273 18.53 -9.08 -24.07
C ALA A 273 18.71 -8.72 -22.59
N GLU A 274 19.82 -9.09 -21.98
CA GLU A 274 20.17 -8.77 -20.59
C GLU A 274 20.41 -7.26 -20.36
N GLY A 275 20.85 -6.54 -21.38
CA GLY A 275 21.08 -5.08 -21.34
C GLY A 275 19.79 -4.24 -21.32
N LEU A 276 18.64 -4.86 -21.59
CA LEU A 276 17.30 -4.25 -21.50
C LEU A 276 16.61 -4.53 -20.17
N ARG A 277 17.32 -5.08 -19.18
CA ARG A 277 16.78 -5.26 -17.84
C ARG A 277 16.74 -3.94 -17.07
N TYR A 278 15.62 -3.71 -16.42
CA TYR A 278 15.39 -2.52 -15.59
C TYR A 278 15.51 -2.86 -14.11
N LYS A 279 16.06 -1.95 -13.33
CA LYS A 279 16.03 -2.08 -11.87
C LYS A 279 14.59 -2.00 -11.35
N LYS A 280 14.30 -2.69 -10.24
CA LYS A 280 13.00 -2.57 -9.55
C LYS A 280 12.75 -1.12 -9.15
N SER A 281 11.61 -0.58 -9.52
CA SER A 281 11.16 0.76 -9.15
C SER A 281 10.08 0.69 -8.08
N TYR A 282 9.99 1.76 -7.30
CA TYR A 282 9.04 1.91 -6.20
C TYR A 282 8.32 3.24 -6.33
N ASN A 283 7.09 3.31 -5.84
CA ASN A 283 6.41 4.57 -5.70
C ASN A 283 6.87 5.27 -4.42
N THR A 284 7.67 6.33 -4.56
CA THR A 284 8.17 7.09 -3.40
C THR A 284 7.15 8.07 -2.84
N SER A 285 6.06 8.35 -3.55
CA SER A 285 4.98 9.24 -3.08
C SER A 285 4.19 8.65 -1.91
N ILE A 286 4.31 7.33 -1.68
CA ILE A 286 3.67 6.68 -0.54
C ILE A 286 4.41 6.92 0.79
N ILE A 287 5.68 7.31 0.76
CA ILE A 287 6.49 7.50 1.98
C ILE A 287 5.89 8.61 2.83
N GLY A 288 5.49 8.27 4.07
CA GLY A 288 4.81 9.20 4.97
C GLY A 288 3.31 9.36 4.69
N ALA A 289 2.77 8.73 3.66
CA ALA A 289 1.33 8.77 3.39
C ALA A 289 0.55 8.08 4.52
N SER A 290 -0.57 8.69 4.89
CA SER A 290 -1.50 8.16 5.89
C SER A 290 -2.90 8.14 5.29
N ILE A 291 -3.39 6.96 4.97
CA ILE A 291 -4.64 6.73 4.23
C ILE A 291 -5.71 6.26 5.21
N GLN A 292 -6.87 6.88 5.15
CA GLN A 292 -8.01 6.49 5.98
C GLN A 292 -8.56 5.15 5.49
N ALA A 293 -8.99 4.32 6.46
CA ALA A 293 -9.53 2.99 6.19
C ALA A 293 -10.57 2.60 7.24
N SER A 294 -11.40 1.63 6.92
CA SER A 294 -12.36 1.01 7.83
C SER A 294 -11.94 -0.43 8.12
N VAL A 295 -12.01 -0.84 9.38
CA VAL A 295 -11.67 -2.21 9.81
C VAL A 295 -12.70 -3.19 9.28
N LEU A 296 -12.25 -4.24 8.59
CA LEU A 296 -13.08 -5.34 8.10
C LEU A 296 -12.99 -6.54 9.06
N GLN A 297 -11.80 -6.85 9.55
CA GLN A 297 -11.54 -8.00 10.43
C GLN A 297 -10.34 -7.71 11.32
N VAL A 298 -10.37 -8.26 12.52
CA VAL A 298 -9.25 -8.25 13.48
C VAL A 298 -8.81 -9.68 13.75
N LYS A 299 -7.50 -9.92 13.72
CA LYS A 299 -6.91 -11.23 14.05
C LYS A 299 -5.55 -11.03 14.71
N GLY A 300 -5.47 -11.39 16.01
CA GLY A 300 -4.27 -11.16 16.79
C GLY A 300 -3.92 -9.67 16.84
N ASP A 301 -2.70 -9.33 16.45
CA ASP A 301 -2.17 -7.95 16.38
C ASP A 301 -2.35 -7.29 15.01
N LYS A 302 -3.16 -7.89 14.13
CA LYS A 302 -3.33 -7.44 12.74
C LYS A 302 -4.79 -7.14 12.43
N VAL A 303 -4.98 -6.23 11.49
CA VAL A 303 -6.29 -5.85 10.99
C VAL A 303 -6.35 -5.98 9.47
N ARG A 304 -7.48 -6.46 8.96
CA ARG A 304 -7.88 -6.27 7.57
C ARG A 304 -8.65 -4.98 7.45
N ALA A 305 -8.37 -4.21 6.42
CA ALA A 305 -9.01 -2.91 6.26
C ALA A 305 -9.37 -2.63 4.81
N LYS A 306 -10.50 -1.97 4.62
CA LYS A 306 -10.86 -1.32 3.35
C LYS A 306 -10.32 0.11 3.39
N LEU A 307 -9.43 0.46 2.47
CA LEU A 307 -8.96 1.82 2.30
C LEU A 307 -10.07 2.68 1.69
N ASP A 308 -10.21 3.93 2.14
CA ASP A 308 -11.29 4.84 1.65
C ASP A 308 -11.15 5.21 0.17
N MET A 309 -9.97 5.00 -0.41
CA MET A 309 -9.75 5.18 -1.86
C MET A 309 -10.30 4.04 -2.72
N ASP A 310 -10.67 2.91 -2.12
CA ASP A 310 -11.24 1.76 -2.82
C ASP A 310 -12.77 1.77 -2.69
N GLU A 311 -13.49 1.59 -3.79
CA GLU A 311 -14.95 1.49 -3.78
C GLU A 311 -15.42 0.26 -3.00
N GLN A 312 -14.76 -0.87 -3.22
CA GLN A 312 -15.08 -2.15 -2.61
C GLN A 312 -13.80 -2.93 -2.25
N GLN A 313 -13.85 -3.69 -1.17
CA GLN A 313 -12.82 -4.63 -0.76
C GLN A 313 -13.48 -5.87 -0.19
N ASP A 314 -13.14 -7.03 -0.72
CA ASP A 314 -13.55 -8.32 -0.19
C ASP A 314 -12.75 -8.64 1.08
N GLU A 315 -13.45 -8.81 2.21
CA GLU A 315 -12.85 -9.13 3.50
C GLU A 315 -11.95 -10.37 3.44
N SER A 316 -12.38 -11.42 2.74
CA SER A 316 -11.65 -12.70 2.69
C SER A 316 -10.28 -12.58 2.04
N THR A 317 -10.11 -11.61 1.13
CA THR A 317 -8.90 -11.37 0.37
C THR A 317 -8.13 -10.11 0.79
N ALA A 318 -8.66 -9.34 1.74
CA ALA A 318 -8.02 -8.13 2.25
C ALA A 318 -6.68 -8.46 2.94
N TYR A 319 -5.72 -7.56 2.80
CA TYR A 319 -4.39 -7.70 3.41
C TYR A 319 -4.43 -7.46 4.91
N PHE A 320 -3.63 -8.22 5.67
CA PHE A 320 -3.46 -8.04 7.11
C PHE A 320 -2.35 -7.04 7.43
N PHE A 321 -2.73 -5.84 7.81
CA PHE A 321 -1.79 -4.83 8.31
C PHE A 321 -1.51 -5.05 9.80
N PRO A 322 -0.25 -4.96 10.26
CA PRO A 322 0.06 -4.90 11.68
C PRO A 322 -0.57 -3.65 12.30
N TYR A 323 -1.14 -3.77 13.49
CA TYR A 323 -1.74 -2.64 14.20
C TYR A 323 -0.78 -2.08 15.27
N SER A 324 -0.51 -0.80 15.19
CA SER A 324 0.34 -0.11 16.17
C SER A 324 -0.44 0.25 17.42
N THR A 325 -0.04 -0.28 18.54
CA THR A 325 -0.58 0.05 19.87
C THR A 325 0.29 1.12 20.55
N ILE A 326 -0.25 1.75 21.61
CA ILE A 326 0.47 2.79 22.38
C ILE A 326 1.76 2.24 23.01
N TYR A 327 1.71 1.00 23.47
CA TYR A 327 2.84 0.32 24.09
C TYR A 327 2.80 -1.17 23.78
N ALA A 328 3.84 -1.69 23.18
CA ALA A 328 4.06 -3.11 22.94
C ALA A 328 5.51 -3.47 23.24
N SER A 329 5.71 -4.67 23.78
CA SER A 329 7.03 -5.25 24.05
C SER A 329 6.97 -6.74 23.79
N GLU A 330 8.12 -7.41 23.81
CA GLU A 330 8.20 -8.86 23.66
C GLU A 330 7.33 -9.62 24.68
N ASN A 331 6.93 -10.83 24.33
CA ASN A 331 6.14 -11.74 25.18
C ASN A 331 4.73 -11.24 25.54
N ASN A 332 4.02 -10.59 24.60
CA ASN A 332 2.66 -10.08 24.80
C ASN A 332 2.53 -9.11 25.98
N THR A 333 3.61 -8.35 26.25
CA THR A 333 3.61 -7.30 27.25
C THR A 333 3.16 -5.99 26.63
N GLY A 334 2.26 -5.25 27.28
CA GLY A 334 1.81 -3.94 26.81
C GLY A 334 0.30 -3.77 26.78
N TRP A 335 -0.15 -2.83 25.97
CA TRP A 335 -1.56 -2.60 25.70
C TRP A 335 -2.01 -3.45 24.51
N TYR A 336 -2.91 -4.38 24.74
CA TYR A 336 -3.65 -5.04 23.69
C TYR A 336 -5.04 -4.40 23.61
N CYS A 337 -5.17 -3.42 22.74
CA CYS A 337 -6.42 -2.70 22.53
C CYS A 337 -6.63 -2.56 21.02
N MET A 338 -7.21 -3.61 20.44
CA MET A 338 -7.50 -3.66 19.01
C MET A 338 -8.77 -2.85 18.70
N PRO A 339 -8.84 -2.26 17.50
CA PRO A 339 -10.06 -1.61 17.04
C PRO A 339 -11.16 -2.65 16.80
N GLU A 340 -12.40 -2.20 16.76
CA GLU A 340 -13.55 -3.03 16.41
C GLU A 340 -13.82 -3.03 14.91
N VAL A 341 -14.59 -3.99 14.42
CA VAL A 341 -15.04 -4.03 13.02
C VAL A 341 -15.86 -2.77 12.75
N ASN A 342 -15.62 -2.15 11.58
CA ASN A 342 -16.15 -0.84 11.14
C ASN A 342 -15.51 0.39 11.79
N ASP A 343 -14.60 0.23 12.73
CA ASP A 343 -13.84 1.38 13.23
C ASP A 343 -13.06 2.06 12.09
N SER A 344 -12.95 3.39 12.18
CA SER A 344 -12.11 4.19 11.29
C SER A 344 -10.69 4.21 11.82
N ILE A 345 -9.76 3.74 11.00
CA ILE A 345 -8.32 3.72 11.28
C ILE A 345 -7.55 4.43 10.16
N ARG A 346 -6.25 4.55 10.33
CA ARG A 346 -5.34 5.00 9.27
C ARG A 346 -4.30 3.94 8.97
N ILE A 347 -3.98 3.76 7.69
CA ILE A 347 -2.84 2.97 7.25
C ILE A 347 -1.71 3.95 6.92
N TYR A 348 -0.63 3.86 7.68
CA TYR A 348 0.58 4.66 7.52
C TYR A 348 1.65 3.86 6.78
N PHE A 349 2.31 4.48 5.81
CA PHE A 349 3.38 3.87 4.99
C PHE A 349 4.72 4.49 5.36
N PRO A 350 5.54 3.82 6.19
CA PRO A 350 6.81 4.38 6.66
C PRO A 350 7.91 4.38 5.60
N SER A 351 7.78 3.58 4.56
CA SER A 351 8.80 3.38 3.54
C SER A 351 8.19 3.31 2.13
N LYS A 352 9.05 3.13 1.13
CA LYS A 352 8.66 2.90 -0.27
C LYS A 352 8.09 1.51 -0.55
N LYS A 353 8.10 0.61 0.43
CA LYS A 353 7.56 -0.73 0.31
C LYS A 353 6.12 -0.74 0.81
N GLU A 354 5.21 -1.07 -0.07
CA GLU A 354 3.77 -1.00 0.16
C GLU A 354 3.33 -2.03 1.22
N GLU A 355 3.99 -3.18 1.26
CA GLU A 355 3.76 -4.27 2.22
C GLU A 355 4.15 -3.91 3.66
N GLU A 356 4.92 -2.85 3.87
CA GLU A 356 5.31 -2.34 5.20
C GLU A 356 4.27 -1.36 5.80
N GLY A 357 3.10 -1.25 5.22
CA GLY A 357 1.99 -0.44 5.76
C GLY A 357 1.61 -0.86 7.19
N ILE A 358 1.37 0.11 8.07
CA ILE A 358 1.03 -0.09 9.48
C ILE A 358 -0.31 0.57 9.76
N ALA A 359 -1.24 -0.16 10.33
CA ALA A 359 -2.50 0.39 10.82
C ALA A 359 -2.23 1.15 12.13
N ILE A 360 -2.67 2.40 12.19
CA ILE A 360 -2.47 3.30 13.33
C ILE A 360 -3.79 4.00 13.68
N SER A 361 -3.94 4.43 14.92
CA SER A 361 -5.00 5.34 15.40
C SER A 361 -6.42 4.96 15.00
N SER A 362 -7.23 4.59 15.96
CA SER A 362 -8.69 4.53 15.79
C SER A 362 -9.28 5.93 15.95
N VAL A 363 -10.11 6.36 14.99
CA VAL A 363 -10.82 7.65 15.05
C VAL A 363 -12.31 7.36 15.19
N LYS A 364 -12.90 7.78 16.29
CA LYS A 364 -14.34 7.64 16.48
C LYS A 364 -15.08 8.57 15.50
N ARG A 365 -15.77 7.99 14.52
CA ARG A 365 -16.74 8.76 13.72
C ARG A 365 -17.95 9.02 14.61
N GLN A 366 -18.31 10.29 14.81
CA GLN A 366 -19.63 10.63 15.32
C GLN A 366 -20.60 10.40 14.16
N ASP A 367 -21.46 9.39 14.28
CA ASP A 367 -22.64 9.30 13.42
C ASP A 367 -23.51 10.53 13.71
N PRO A 368 -23.91 11.28 12.67
CA PRO A 368 -24.73 12.50 12.88
C PRO A 368 -26.15 12.21 13.41
N GLU A 369 -26.55 10.95 13.56
CA GLU A 369 -27.93 10.56 13.89
C GLU A 369 -28.20 10.21 15.36
N ILE A 370 -27.19 10.21 16.25
CA ILE A 370 -27.47 10.00 17.69
C ILE A 370 -27.17 11.28 18.46
N VAL A 371 -28.02 12.28 18.30
CA VAL A 371 -28.21 13.31 19.32
C VAL A 371 -29.30 12.80 20.27
N PRO A 372 -29.00 12.37 21.50
CA PRO A 372 -30.05 12.16 22.50
C PRO A 372 -30.71 13.52 22.72
N ALA A 373 -32.02 13.59 22.55
CA ALA A 373 -32.79 14.77 22.87
C ALA A 373 -32.53 15.16 24.34
N ALA A 374 -31.65 16.14 24.53
CA ALA A 374 -31.41 16.72 25.83
C ALA A 374 -32.70 17.35 26.34
N SER A 375 -33.22 16.76 27.40
CA SER A 375 -34.30 17.31 28.20
C SER A 375 -34.03 18.79 28.56
N LYS A 376 -34.88 19.66 28.06
CA LYS A 376 -34.95 21.05 28.53
C LYS A 376 -35.34 21.05 30.00
N GLN A 377 -34.41 21.34 30.89
CA GLN A 377 -34.73 21.93 32.18
C GLN A 377 -33.99 23.27 32.30
N ALA A 378 -34.77 24.30 32.31
CA ALA A 378 -34.36 25.65 32.59
C ALA A 378 -33.99 25.81 34.07
N SER A 379 -32.84 26.41 34.35
CA SER A 379 -32.66 27.15 35.57
C SER A 379 -31.80 28.38 35.31
N THR A 380 -32.42 29.49 35.54
CA THR A 380 -31.91 30.86 35.62
C THR A 380 -30.96 31.02 36.80
N ALA A 381 -29.79 31.61 36.60
CA ALA A 381 -29.19 32.68 37.41
C ALA A 381 -27.75 32.98 36.97
N SER A 382 -27.53 34.22 36.62
CA SER A 382 -26.24 34.95 36.53
C SER A 382 -26.01 35.74 37.82
N PRO A 383 -24.91 36.53 37.92
CA PRO A 383 -23.49 36.25 37.84
C PRO A 383 -22.71 36.79 39.06
N ALA A 384 -21.44 36.47 39.24
CA ALA A 384 -20.51 37.35 39.92
C ALA A 384 -19.04 37.03 39.59
N ALA A 385 -18.32 38.12 39.35
CA ALA A 385 -16.94 38.20 38.99
C ALA A 385 -15.96 37.93 40.15
N GLY A 386 -14.75 37.50 39.85
CA GLY A 386 -13.64 37.46 40.80
C GLY A 386 -12.30 37.17 40.12
N LYS A 387 -11.50 38.22 39.98
CA LYS A 387 -10.13 38.27 39.49
C LYS A 387 -9.12 37.71 40.53
N GLY A 388 -7.97 37.27 40.05
CA GLY A 388 -6.70 37.17 40.84
C GLY A 388 -5.82 36.03 40.32
N SER A 389 -4.92 36.23 39.52
CA SER A 389 -3.50 36.58 39.49
C SER A 389 -2.55 35.70 40.30
N ALA A 390 -1.61 35.17 39.53
CA ALA A 390 -0.14 35.18 39.67
C ALA A 390 0.58 34.03 40.43
N SER A 391 1.41 33.41 39.66
CA SER A 391 2.90 33.22 39.82
C SER A 391 3.43 32.28 40.87
N GLY A 392 4.39 31.45 40.42
CA GLY A 392 5.67 31.30 41.09
C GLY A 392 6.17 29.86 41.19
N GLN A 393 6.98 29.47 40.25
CA GLN A 393 8.38 28.99 40.30
C GLN A 393 8.78 27.95 41.34
N SER A 394 9.37 26.92 40.80
CA SER A 394 10.72 26.35 40.98
C SER A 394 11.01 25.40 42.15
N GLY A 395 11.60 24.28 41.80
CA GLY A 395 12.89 23.89 42.35
C GLY A 395 12.96 22.55 43.06
N GLY A 396 13.78 21.66 42.51
CA GLY A 396 14.71 20.90 43.31
C GLY A 396 14.46 19.42 43.57
N SER A 397 15.09 18.58 42.78
CA SER A 397 15.66 17.32 43.29
C SER A 397 16.79 17.62 44.25
N PRO A 398 17.19 16.71 45.19
CA PRO A 398 18.04 15.60 44.79
C PRO A 398 17.96 14.31 45.65
N ASN A 399 18.41 13.24 45.04
CA ASN A 399 19.28 12.13 45.53
C ASN A 399 19.38 11.78 47.02
N GLY A 400 19.32 10.48 47.29
CA GLY A 400 19.82 9.90 48.53
C GLY A 400 19.70 8.38 48.56
N SER A 401 20.76 7.72 48.14
CA SER A 401 21.07 6.30 48.34
C SER A 401 21.22 5.94 49.85
N ASN A 402 20.84 4.76 50.31
CA ASN A 402 21.79 3.73 50.75
C ASN A 402 21.19 2.60 51.59
N ARG A 403 21.54 1.39 51.22
CA ARG A 403 22.15 0.26 51.95
C ARG A 403 21.46 -0.41 53.14
N ASN A 404 21.32 -1.71 52.89
CA ASN A 404 21.73 -2.88 53.73
C ASN A 404 21.33 -2.97 55.19
N SER A 405 20.69 -4.07 55.56
CA SER A 405 21.42 -5.13 56.25
C SER A 405 20.54 -6.34 56.59
N SER A 406 21.14 -7.47 56.38
CA SER A 406 20.91 -8.84 56.84
C SER A 406 20.45 -8.99 58.30
N GLY A 407 19.61 -10.00 58.52
CA GLY A 407 19.34 -10.59 59.84
C GLY A 407 18.57 -11.90 59.73
N ALA A 408 19.29 -12.98 59.99
CA ALA A 408 18.78 -14.35 60.01
C ALA A 408 18.02 -14.68 61.32
N GLY A 409 17.19 -15.69 61.28
CA GLY A 409 16.77 -16.45 62.46
C GLY A 409 15.37 -16.99 62.42
N GLY A 410 15.12 -18.17 61.99
CA GLY A 410 14.83 -19.41 62.66
C GLY A 410 13.42 -19.53 63.26
N GLY A 411 12.72 -20.58 62.87
CA GLY A 411 11.61 -21.09 63.68
C GLY A 411 10.47 -21.67 62.81
N GLY A 412 10.55 -22.96 62.50
CA GLY A 412 9.53 -23.66 61.73
C GLY A 412 8.27 -23.87 62.55
N SER A 413 7.16 -23.73 61.87
CA SER A 413 5.92 -24.44 62.20
C SER A 413 5.25 -24.90 60.92
N LYS A 414 5.10 -26.21 60.77
CA LYS A 414 4.42 -26.82 59.66
C LYS A 414 2.92 -26.57 59.82
N SER A 415 2.37 -25.66 59.08
CA SER A 415 0.92 -25.58 58.84
C SER A 415 0.60 -26.27 57.51
N SER A 416 -0.45 -27.10 57.52
CA SER A 416 -0.98 -27.83 56.37
C SER A 416 -1.23 -26.92 55.16
N PRO A 417 -1.09 -27.43 53.93
CA PRO A 417 -1.25 -26.59 52.77
C PRO A 417 -2.72 -26.19 52.61
N ALA A 418 -3.02 -24.92 52.85
CA ALA A 418 -4.25 -24.32 52.38
C ALA A 418 -4.33 -24.57 50.87
N SER A 419 -5.45 -25.10 50.40
CA SER A 419 -5.74 -25.37 49.01
C SER A 419 -5.44 -24.11 48.22
N ARG A 420 -4.40 -24.14 47.38
CA ARG A 420 -4.09 -23.02 46.45
C ARG A 420 -5.32 -22.83 45.55
N VAL A 421 -6.03 -21.74 45.75
CA VAL A 421 -7.10 -21.33 44.83
C VAL A 421 -6.40 -21.00 43.52
N ALA A 422 -6.74 -21.75 42.49
CA ALA A 422 -6.19 -21.49 41.16
C ALA A 422 -6.63 -20.09 40.72
N PRO A 423 -5.77 -19.30 40.11
CA PRO A 423 -6.17 -18.04 39.51
C PRO A 423 -7.27 -18.31 38.47
N PRO A 424 -8.19 -17.34 38.21
CA PRO A 424 -9.23 -17.54 37.22
C PRO A 424 -8.58 -17.93 35.89
N PRO A 425 -9.16 -18.87 35.12
CA PRO A 425 -8.58 -19.30 33.85
C PRO A 425 -8.49 -18.09 32.91
N VAL A 426 -7.29 -17.60 32.73
CA VAL A 426 -7.01 -16.58 31.77
C VAL A 426 -6.76 -17.29 30.45
N PRO A 427 -7.42 -16.93 29.33
CA PRO A 427 -7.20 -17.59 28.06
C PRO A 427 -5.72 -17.64 27.70
N GLU A 428 -5.19 -18.81 27.33
CA GLU A 428 -3.78 -18.96 26.90
C GLU A 428 -3.48 -18.12 25.66
N ASP A 429 -4.43 -18.01 24.73
CA ASP A 429 -4.35 -17.13 23.56
C ASP A 429 -5.13 -15.82 23.80
N ARG A 430 -4.48 -14.87 24.45
CA ARG A 430 -5.04 -13.55 24.77
C ARG A 430 -5.21 -12.64 23.56
N MET A 431 -4.50 -12.92 22.47
CA MET A 431 -4.58 -12.18 21.23
C MET A 431 -5.53 -12.84 20.22
N GLY A 432 -6.09 -14.00 20.57
CA GLY A 432 -7.05 -14.73 19.74
C GLY A 432 -8.44 -14.12 19.70
N ASN A 433 -8.81 -13.38 20.76
CA ASN A 433 -10.11 -12.71 20.84
C ASN A 433 -9.95 -11.18 20.94
N PRO A 434 -10.30 -10.43 19.89
CA PRO A 434 -10.18 -8.97 19.87
C PRO A 434 -11.15 -8.26 20.83
N ASP A 435 -12.21 -8.93 21.31
CA ASP A 435 -13.15 -8.37 22.29
C ASP A 435 -12.53 -8.26 23.68
N ILE A 436 -11.46 -9.01 23.94
CA ILE A 436 -10.69 -8.92 25.18
C ILE A 436 -9.63 -7.84 25.05
N LYS A 437 -9.71 -6.81 25.89
CA LYS A 437 -8.71 -5.73 25.96
C LYS A 437 -7.85 -5.96 27.20
N THR A 438 -6.54 -5.85 27.07
CA THR A 438 -5.62 -6.09 28.20
C THR A 438 -4.52 -5.03 28.31
N PHE A 439 -4.15 -4.73 29.57
CA PHE A 439 -2.92 -4.04 29.92
C PHE A 439 -2.10 -4.95 30.81
N ARG A 440 -0.91 -5.35 30.34
CA ARG A 440 -0.05 -6.30 31.05
C ARG A 440 1.38 -5.82 31.14
N THR A 441 2.00 -6.01 32.31
CA THR A 441 3.42 -5.75 32.53
C THR A 441 4.25 -7.03 32.35
N LYS A 442 5.56 -6.88 32.04
CA LYS A 442 6.51 -8.00 31.97
C LYS A 442 6.62 -8.82 33.26
N TYR A 443 6.14 -8.29 34.38
CA TYR A 443 6.12 -8.96 35.69
C TYR A 443 4.81 -9.71 35.96
N GLY A 444 3.95 -9.91 34.97
CA GLY A 444 2.72 -10.67 35.07
C GLY A 444 1.57 -9.97 35.79
N LYS A 445 1.65 -8.65 36.01
CA LYS A 445 0.53 -7.86 36.51
C LYS A 445 -0.35 -7.43 35.35
N GLU A 446 -1.68 -7.56 35.51
CA GLU A 446 -2.60 -7.39 34.39
C GLU A 446 -3.94 -6.78 34.81
N ILE A 447 -4.48 -5.93 33.93
CA ILE A 447 -5.89 -5.53 33.92
C ILE A 447 -6.49 -6.09 32.64
N MET A 448 -7.54 -6.89 32.73
CA MET A 448 -8.25 -7.48 31.61
C MET A 448 -9.70 -7.00 31.62
N LEU A 449 -10.18 -6.58 30.47
CA LEU A 449 -11.57 -6.22 30.19
C LEU A 449 -12.09 -7.23 29.17
N ALA A 450 -13.01 -8.09 29.57
CA ALA A 450 -13.68 -9.05 28.73
C ALA A 450 -15.18 -8.72 28.63
N PRO A 451 -15.93 -9.27 27.67
CA PRO A 451 -17.35 -8.98 27.53
C PRO A 451 -18.19 -9.30 28.76
N ASP A 452 -17.78 -10.30 29.55
CA ASP A 452 -18.50 -10.84 30.72
C ASP A 452 -17.88 -10.48 32.07
N LYS A 453 -16.65 -9.88 32.07
CA LYS A 453 -15.94 -9.61 33.33
C LYS A 453 -14.78 -8.63 33.20
N ILE A 454 -14.42 -8.05 34.34
CA ILE A 454 -13.18 -7.27 34.53
C ILE A 454 -12.32 -8.06 35.53
N VAL A 455 -11.03 -8.25 35.22
CA VAL A 455 -10.07 -8.91 36.09
C VAL A 455 -8.85 -8.03 36.31
N ILE A 456 -8.51 -7.79 37.58
CA ILE A 456 -7.25 -7.17 37.98
C ILE A 456 -6.43 -8.25 38.66
N SER A 457 -5.27 -8.62 38.11
CA SER A 457 -4.49 -9.75 38.65
C SER A 457 -3.02 -9.42 38.86
N ALA A 458 -2.43 -10.09 39.87
CA ALA A 458 -1.02 -9.95 40.21
C ALA A 458 -0.52 -11.26 40.86
N GLY A 459 0.00 -12.17 40.04
CA GLY A 459 0.41 -13.50 40.54
C GLY A 459 -0.80 -14.35 41.01
N GLY A 460 -0.79 -14.82 42.25
CA GLY A 460 -1.89 -15.59 42.85
C GLY A 460 -3.05 -14.74 43.38
N MET A 461 -2.99 -13.40 43.24
CA MET A 461 -4.00 -12.48 43.74
C MET A 461 -4.83 -11.91 42.61
N TYR A 462 -6.15 -11.79 42.80
CA TYR A 462 -7.01 -11.14 41.78
C TYR A 462 -8.28 -10.54 42.40
N ILE A 463 -8.82 -9.56 41.65
CA ILE A 463 -10.14 -8.99 41.84
C ILE A 463 -10.90 -9.23 40.53
N THR A 464 -12.02 -9.93 40.61
CA THR A 464 -12.92 -10.13 39.47
C THR A 464 -14.26 -9.42 39.74
N VAL A 465 -14.73 -8.69 38.73
CA VAL A 465 -16.09 -8.17 38.63
C VAL A 465 -16.75 -8.89 37.46
N SER A 466 -17.73 -9.75 37.71
CA SER A 466 -18.35 -10.61 36.71
C SER A 466 -19.86 -10.45 36.73
N ASP A 467 -20.47 -10.51 35.54
CA ASP A 467 -21.93 -10.42 35.36
C ASP A 467 -22.65 -11.63 36.03
N GLU A 468 -22.01 -12.80 36.05
CA GLU A 468 -22.59 -14.03 36.56
C GLU A 468 -22.37 -14.21 38.07
N ASN A 469 -21.14 -13.94 38.54
CA ASN A 469 -20.73 -14.29 39.91
C ASN A 469 -20.54 -13.07 40.82
N GLY A 470 -20.74 -11.85 40.33
CA GLY A 470 -20.54 -10.62 41.09
C GLY A 470 -19.06 -10.29 41.32
N ILE A 471 -18.71 -9.83 42.53
CA ILE A 471 -17.36 -9.38 42.89
C ILE A 471 -16.66 -10.45 43.72
N GLU A 472 -15.50 -10.89 43.26
CA GLU A 472 -14.62 -11.82 43.97
C GLU A 472 -13.26 -11.18 44.23
N ILE A 473 -12.75 -11.27 45.46
CA ILE A 473 -11.43 -10.80 45.88
C ILE A 473 -10.68 -12.01 46.46
N VAL A 474 -9.57 -12.36 45.81
CA VAL A 474 -8.75 -13.50 46.21
C VAL A 474 -7.30 -13.06 46.41
N SER A 475 -6.70 -13.50 47.51
CA SER A 475 -5.30 -13.27 47.82
C SER A 475 -4.71 -14.52 48.46
N ASP A 476 -3.51 -14.92 48.03
CA ASP A 476 -2.67 -15.94 48.65
C ASP A 476 -1.82 -15.38 49.82
N GLN A 477 -1.99 -14.09 50.11
CA GLN A 477 -1.37 -13.35 51.20
C GLN A 477 -2.45 -12.78 52.13
N ASN A 478 -2.40 -11.52 52.46
CA ASN A 478 -3.35 -10.82 53.31
C ASN A 478 -4.32 -9.94 52.51
N VAL A 479 -5.54 -9.84 52.96
CA VAL A 479 -6.50 -8.81 52.55
C VAL A 479 -6.76 -7.90 53.75
N SER A 480 -6.49 -6.62 53.61
CA SER A 480 -6.75 -5.59 54.62
C SER A 480 -7.78 -4.59 54.09
N ILE A 481 -8.85 -4.39 54.84
CA ILE A 481 -9.88 -3.41 54.53
C ILE A 481 -9.88 -2.38 55.66
N THR A 482 -9.53 -1.12 55.37
CA THR A 482 -9.44 -0.04 56.34
C THR A 482 -10.22 1.15 55.82
N ALA A 483 -11.07 1.74 56.64
CA ALA A 483 -11.78 2.98 56.34
C ALA A 483 -11.49 4.04 57.42
N GLY A 484 -11.44 5.31 57.04
CA GLY A 484 -11.30 6.44 57.94
C GLY A 484 -12.53 6.73 58.79
N GLN A 485 -13.68 6.19 58.38
CA GLN A 485 -14.97 6.28 59.11
C GLN A 485 -15.54 4.88 59.33
N ASP A 486 -16.45 4.45 58.49
CA ASP A 486 -17.16 3.20 58.68
C ASP A 486 -16.82 2.15 57.61
N VAL A 487 -16.79 0.89 58.01
CA VAL A 487 -16.88 -0.27 57.10
C VAL A 487 -18.25 -0.92 57.37
N VAL A 488 -19.15 -0.83 56.39
CA VAL A 488 -20.49 -1.41 56.51
C VAL A 488 -20.56 -2.65 55.64
N MET A 489 -20.91 -3.81 56.23
CA MET A 489 -21.19 -5.04 55.51
C MET A 489 -22.65 -5.42 55.71
N SER A 490 -23.42 -5.53 54.64
CA SER A 490 -24.83 -5.91 54.65
C SER A 490 -25.14 -6.90 53.53
N GLY A 491 -25.98 -7.85 53.79
CA GLY A 491 -26.44 -8.87 52.83
C GLY A 491 -27.44 -9.81 53.48
N GLN A 492 -28.11 -10.66 52.70
CA GLN A 492 -29.01 -11.69 53.23
C GLN A 492 -28.26 -12.66 54.13
N THR A 493 -27.01 -12.96 53.83
CA THR A 493 -26.15 -13.80 54.64
C THR A 493 -24.74 -13.23 54.66
N ILE A 494 -24.14 -13.05 55.80
CA ILE A 494 -22.73 -12.71 55.98
C ILE A 494 -22.04 -13.92 56.61
N ARG A 495 -21.04 -14.50 55.94
CA ARG A 495 -20.22 -15.63 56.45
C ARG A 495 -18.80 -15.15 56.66
N ILE A 496 -18.30 -15.35 57.89
CA ILE A 496 -16.92 -15.09 58.26
C ILE A 496 -16.35 -16.41 58.77
N ALA A 497 -15.31 -16.92 58.17
CA ALA A 497 -14.69 -18.18 58.54
C ALA A 497 -13.18 -18.02 58.60
N GLY A 498 -12.54 -18.59 59.58
CA GLY A 498 -11.10 -18.59 59.78
C GLY A 498 -10.73 -19.52 60.91
N GLU A 499 -9.47 -19.90 61.05
CA GLU A 499 -8.98 -20.67 62.22
C GLU A 499 -9.18 -19.89 63.53
N LYS A 500 -9.06 -18.55 63.42
CA LYS A 500 -9.35 -17.63 64.52
C LYS A 500 -10.07 -16.39 63.98
N VAL A 501 -11.17 -16.00 64.63
CA VAL A 501 -11.88 -14.75 64.32
C VAL A 501 -11.86 -13.85 65.54
N GLU A 502 -11.28 -12.66 65.43
CA GLU A 502 -11.23 -11.64 66.47
C GLU A 502 -12.05 -10.42 66.08
N LEU A 503 -12.98 -10.01 66.94
CA LEU A 503 -13.73 -8.75 66.84
C LEU A 503 -13.35 -7.87 68.01
N THR A 504 -12.66 -6.76 67.77
CA THR A 504 -12.13 -5.86 68.83
C THR A 504 -12.73 -4.48 68.70
N GLY A 505 -13.21 -3.92 69.78
CA GLY A 505 -13.69 -2.53 69.87
C GLY A 505 -13.40 -1.98 71.27
N LYS A 506 -12.94 -0.72 71.36
CA LYS A 506 -12.64 0.08 72.59
C LYS A 506 -12.57 -0.74 73.91
N GLY A 507 -11.62 -1.66 74.03
CA GLY A 507 -11.39 -2.45 75.25
C GLY A 507 -12.22 -3.75 75.38
N ASN A 508 -13.07 -4.06 74.42
CA ASN A 508 -13.83 -5.31 74.36
C ASN A 508 -13.32 -6.13 73.17
N THR A 509 -13.14 -7.42 73.37
CA THR A 509 -12.74 -8.39 72.36
C THR A 509 -13.65 -9.61 72.40
N ILE A 510 -14.15 -10.05 71.26
CA ILE A 510 -14.77 -11.34 71.08
C ILE A 510 -13.81 -12.20 70.28
N THR A 511 -13.34 -13.31 70.85
CA THR A 511 -12.48 -14.27 70.19
C THR A 511 -13.25 -15.57 69.98
N LEU A 512 -13.21 -16.10 68.79
CA LEU A 512 -13.85 -17.39 68.42
C LEU A 512 -12.69 -18.31 67.97
N GLU A 513 -12.33 -19.29 68.84
CA GLU A 513 -11.25 -20.26 68.56
C GLU A 513 -11.72 -21.68 68.47
N GLU A 514 -12.73 -22.06 69.31
CA GLU A 514 -13.44 -23.35 69.26
C GLU A 514 -14.90 -23.07 69.00
N GLU A 515 -15.87 -23.75 69.63
CA GLU A 515 -17.27 -23.61 69.29
C GLU A 515 -17.96 -22.51 70.11
N LEU A 516 -18.49 -21.42 69.48
CA LEU A 516 -19.47 -20.51 70.05
C LEU A 516 -20.79 -20.64 69.28
N LYS A 517 -21.77 -21.30 69.82
CA LYS A 517 -23.13 -21.39 69.25
C LYS A 517 -24.03 -20.38 69.93
N MET A 518 -24.50 -19.37 69.28
CA MET A 518 -25.55 -18.48 69.69
C MET A 518 -26.78 -18.70 68.82
N HIS A 519 -27.84 -19.19 69.37
CA HIS A 519 -29.13 -19.43 68.70
C HIS A 519 -30.22 -18.68 69.42
N GLY A 520 -31.13 -18.01 68.76
CA GLY A 520 -32.36 -17.50 69.38
C GLY A 520 -32.81 -16.18 68.80
N ALA A 521 -34.06 -15.83 69.01
CA ALA A 521 -34.66 -14.58 68.55
C ALA A 521 -34.08 -13.34 69.28
N GLU A 522 -33.54 -13.49 70.49
CA GLU A 522 -32.88 -12.42 71.23
C GLU A 522 -31.85 -13.02 72.21
N ILE A 523 -30.60 -12.55 72.12
CA ILE A 523 -29.54 -12.85 73.10
C ILE A 523 -29.04 -11.53 73.66
N LYS A 524 -29.32 -11.21 74.91
CA LYS A 524 -28.81 -10.03 75.63
C LYS A 524 -27.76 -10.51 76.63
N MET A 525 -26.54 -9.98 76.49
CA MET A 525 -25.48 -10.13 77.49
C MET A 525 -25.17 -8.72 78.02
N ASN A 526 -25.32 -8.52 79.33
CA ASN A 526 -25.02 -7.28 80.07
C ASN A 526 -23.72 -7.40 80.80
#